data_509dbb30d7c4771e2e45965e7d31d1e7
#
_entry.id   509dbb30d7c4771e2e45965e7d31d1e7
#
_cell.length_a   1.000
_cell.length_b   1.000
_cell.length_c   1.000
_cell.angle_alpha   90.00
_cell.angle_beta   90.00
_cell.angle_gamma   90.00
#
_symmetry.space_group_name_H-M   'P 1'
#
loop_
_entity.id
_entity.type
_entity.pdbx_description
1 polymer ?
#
loop_
_entity_poly.entity_id
_entity_poly.type
_entity_poly.pdbx_seq_one_letter_code
_entity_poly.pdbx_strand_id
1 'polypeptide(L)'
;MFDHQKTTGKFTALCLLPLVMAACGGEPAVSFSQDVKPIIDQHCIKCHEQGGQGEVISGLDLGTYEGLMKGTDAGPMVIAGDIEGSNILVLMEGRADPSIRMPHGQNEPVSKQGIQTIRSWIGQGAKNN
;
A
#
# COMPACT_ATOMS: atom_id res chain seq x y z
N MET A 1 -85.02 -11.17 -7.35
CA MET A 1 -84.38 -10.70 -8.55
C MET A 1 -83.32 -9.75 -8.01
N PHE A 2 -82.14 -10.24 -7.62
CA PHE A 2 -81.07 -9.50 -7.05
C PHE A 2 -79.78 -9.81 -7.83
N ASP A 3 -79.30 -8.81 -8.50
CA ASP A 3 -78.12 -8.86 -9.37
C ASP A 3 -76.86 -8.70 -8.50
N HIS A 4 -75.95 -9.66 -8.55
CA HIS A 4 -74.70 -9.63 -7.81
C HIS A 4 -73.59 -9.14 -8.74
N GLN A 5 -73.32 -7.86 -8.69
CA GLN A 5 -72.12 -7.29 -9.34
C GLN A 5 -70.84 -7.71 -8.58
N LYS A 6 -70.06 -8.58 -9.20
CA LYS A 6 -68.69 -8.92 -8.75
C LYS A 6 -67.71 -7.83 -9.15
N THR A 7 -67.27 -7.07 -8.19
CA THR A 7 -66.18 -6.07 -8.35
C THR A 7 -64.85 -6.80 -8.29
N THR A 8 -64.18 -6.91 -9.42
CA THR A 8 -62.82 -7.48 -9.52
C THR A 8 -61.80 -6.38 -9.23
N GLY A 9 -61.28 -6.33 -7.99
CA GLY A 9 -60.19 -5.45 -7.63
C GLY A 9 -58.87 -5.91 -8.23
N LYS A 10 -58.31 -5.11 -9.12
CA LYS A 10 -56.95 -5.32 -9.66
C LYS A 10 -55.97 -4.84 -8.62
N PHE A 11 -55.29 -5.76 -7.93
CA PHE A 11 -54.11 -5.44 -7.11
C PHE A 11 -52.91 -5.22 -8.03
N THR A 12 -52.54 -3.95 -8.19
CA THR A 12 -51.27 -3.58 -8.86
C THR A 12 -50.14 -3.78 -7.84
N ALA A 13 -49.40 -4.87 -7.97
CA ALA A 13 -48.21 -5.11 -7.17
C ALA A 13 -47.11 -4.16 -7.63
N LEU A 14 -46.82 -3.12 -6.85
CA LEU A 14 -45.68 -2.21 -7.03
C LEU A 14 -44.41 -2.95 -6.58
N CYS A 15 -43.67 -3.53 -7.54
CA CYS A 15 -42.34 -4.09 -7.29
C CYS A 15 -41.35 -2.96 -6.95
N LEU A 16 -41.10 -2.75 -5.67
CA LEU A 16 -39.96 -1.96 -5.19
C LEU A 16 -38.68 -2.78 -5.43
N LEU A 17 -37.94 -2.46 -6.51
CA LEU A 17 -36.58 -2.95 -6.69
C LEU A 17 -35.68 -2.28 -5.64
N PRO A 18 -34.92 -3.03 -4.83
CA PRO A 18 -33.89 -2.44 -3.99
C PRO A 18 -32.76 -1.91 -4.88
N LEU A 19 -32.51 -0.61 -4.79
CA LEU A 19 -31.36 0.04 -5.40
C LEU A 19 -30.12 -0.43 -4.62
N VAL A 20 -29.43 -1.47 -5.12
CA VAL A 20 -28.14 -1.91 -4.60
C VAL A 20 -27.13 -0.83 -4.95
N MET A 21 -26.83 0.04 -4.02
CA MET A 21 -25.68 0.93 -4.08
C MET A 21 -24.42 0.07 -4.09
N ALA A 22 -23.84 -0.17 -5.26
CA ALA A 22 -22.49 -0.70 -5.38
C ALA A 22 -21.54 0.33 -4.75
N ALA A 23 -21.14 0.09 -3.49
CA ALA A 23 -20.05 0.83 -2.89
C ALA A 23 -18.81 0.55 -3.76
N CYS A 24 -18.28 1.56 -4.43
CA CYS A 24 -16.96 1.52 -5.05
C CYS A 24 -15.97 1.33 -3.89
N GLY A 25 -15.67 0.09 -3.56
CA GLY A 25 -14.66 -0.28 -2.58
C GLY A 25 -13.29 0.03 -3.16
N GLY A 26 -12.80 1.27 -2.98
CA GLY A 26 -11.38 1.56 -3.14
C GLY A 26 -10.57 0.74 -2.15
N GLU A 27 -9.34 0.38 -2.50
CA GLU A 27 -8.41 -0.26 -1.58
C GLU A 27 -8.25 0.63 -0.32
N PRO A 28 -8.24 0.05 0.91
CA PRO A 28 -8.06 0.84 2.12
C PRO A 28 -6.81 1.71 2.05
N ALA A 29 -6.90 2.93 2.57
CA ALA A 29 -5.75 3.84 2.60
C ALA A 29 -4.67 3.26 3.51
N VAL A 30 -3.44 3.14 2.97
CA VAL A 30 -2.27 2.68 3.72
C VAL A 30 -1.59 3.87 4.37
N SER A 31 -1.36 3.78 5.69
CA SER A 31 -0.69 4.82 6.47
C SER A 31 0.81 4.60 6.52
N PHE A 32 1.59 5.67 6.30
CA PHE A 32 3.02 5.58 6.51
C PHE A 32 3.35 5.25 7.97
N SER A 33 2.78 5.99 8.91
CA SER A 33 3.12 5.85 10.32
C SER A 33 2.64 4.55 10.95
N GLN A 34 1.50 4.00 10.51
CA GLN A 34 0.90 2.81 11.12
C GLN A 34 1.24 1.51 10.39
N ASP A 35 1.42 1.55 9.07
CA ASP A 35 1.55 0.34 8.27
C ASP A 35 2.96 0.18 7.67
N VAL A 36 3.58 1.26 7.16
CA VAL A 36 4.86 1.20 6.47
C VAL A 36 6.04 1.33 7.44
N LYS A 37 6.01 2.33 8.32
CA LYS A 37 7.11 2.62 9.26
C LYS A 37 7.48 1.42 10.14
N PRO A 38 6.52 0.63 10.69
CA PRO A 38 6.85 -0.56 11.45
C PRO A 38 7.62 -1.62 10.64
N ILE A 39 7.35 -1.77 9.35
CA ILE A 39 8.09 -2.68 8.47
C ILE A 39 9.53 -2.20 8.29
N ILE A 40 9.70 -0.89 8.06
CA ILE A 40 11.02 -0.27 7.92
C ILE A 40 11.82 -0.42 9.23
N ASP A 41 11.20 -0.17 10.37
CA ASP A 41 11.83 -0.29 11.68
C ASP A 41 12.30 -1.71 11.98
N GLN A 42 11.51 -2.69 11.59
CA GLN A 42 11.85 -4.09 11.83
C GLN A 42 13.00 -4.58 10.94
N HIS A 43 13.04 -4.17 9.67
CA HIS A 43 13.89 -4.81 8.67
C HIS A 43 15.05 -3.94 8.17
N CYS A 44 14.98 -2.62 8.32
CA CYS A 44 15.86 -1.70 7.60
C CYS A 44 16.65 -0.77 8.53
N ILE A 45 16.02 -0.30 9.62
CA ILE A 45 16.54 0.81 10.42
C ILE A 45 17.90 0.51 11.03
N LYS A 46 18.17 -0.73 11.41
CA LYS A 46 19.46 -1.14 12.02
C LYS A 46 20.69 -0.72 11.20
N CYS A 47 20.52 -0.68 9.85
CA CYS A 47 21.60 -0.28 8.96
C CYS A 47 21.36 1.11 8.34
N HIS A 48 20.11 1.54 8.23
CA HIS A 48 19.74 2.77 7.53
C HIS A 48 19.17 3.87 8.45
N GLU A 49 19.51 3.85 9.73
CA GLU A 49 19.35 5.02 10.60
C GLU A 49 20.55 5.95 10.46
N GLN A 50 20.44 7.19 10.94
CA GLN A 50 21.50 8.17 10.90
C GLN A 50 22.79 7.64 11.58
N GLY A 51 23.88 7.62 10.83
CA GLY A 51 25.17 7.04 11.25
C GLY A 51 25.25 5.51 11.14
N GLY A 52 24.20 4.84 10.67
CA GLY A 52 24.22 3.42 10.37
C GLY A 52 25.06 3.11 9.12
N GLN A 53 25.60 1.89 9.03
CA GLN A 53 26.49 1.51 7.93
C GLN A 53 25.84 1.68 6.55
N GLY A 54 24.56 1.35 6.40
CA GLY A 54 23.82 1.49 5.14
C GLY A 54 23.59 2.96 4.77
N GLU A 55 23.29 3.81 5.77
CA GLU A 55 23.16 5.25 5.57
C GLU A 55 24.49 5.87 5.16
N VAL A 56 25.58 5.58 5.87
CA VAL A 56 26.92 6.10 5.57
C VAL A 56 27.39 5.74 4.16
N ILE A 57 27.04 4.54 3.67
CA ILE A 57 27.45 4.08 2.32
C ILE A 57 26.56 4.65 1.21
N SER A 58 25.28 4.82 1.46
CA SER A 58 24.29 5.13 0.41
C SER A 58 23.64 6.50 0.53
N GLY A 59 23.79 7.20 1.66
CA GLY A 59 23.06 8.41 1.97
C GLY A 59 21.58 8.18 2.33
N LEU A 60 21.12 6.92 2.40
CA LEU A 60 19.71 6.58 2.67
C LEU A 60 19.46 6.52 4.17
N ASP A 61 18.77 7.53 4.70
CA ASP A 61 18.24 7.54 6.06
C ASP A 61 16.77 7.09 6.05
N LEU A 62 16.47 5.98 6.69
CA LEU A 62 15.11 5.42 6.83
C LEU A 62 14.50 5.70 8.20
N GLY A 63 15.15 6.48 9.05
CA GLY A 63 14.64 6.89 10.36
C GLY A 63 13.39 7.77 10.26
N THR A 64 13.27 8.54 9.17
CA THR A 64 12.19 9.48 8.93
C THR A 64 11.53 9.28 7.57
N TYR A 65 10.30 9.79 7.42
CA TYR A 65 9.63 9.85 6.12
C TYR A 65 10.44 10.71 5.13
N GLU A 66 10.94 11.86 5.57
CA GLU A 66 11.71 12.79 4.76
C GLU A 66 13.00 12.14 4.25
N GLY A 67 13.70 11.37 5.08
CA GLY A 67 14.89 10.63 4.69
C GLY A 67 14.59 9.55 3.64
N LEU A 68 13.53 8.78 3.83
CA LEU A 68 13.07 7.80 2.85
C LEU A 68 12.74 8.46 1.50
N MET A 69 12.00 9.56 1.50
CA MET A 69 11.59 10.25 0.27
C MET A 69 12.73 11.02 -0.40
N LYS A 70 13.74 11.47 0.37
CA LYS A 70 14.98 12.03 -0.18
C LYS A 70 15.74 10.97 -1.00
N GLY A 71 15.75 9.72 -0.52
CA GLY A 71 16.44 8.61 -1.16
C GLY A 71 17.94 8.59 -0.87
N THR A 72 18.70 8.01 -1.80
CA THR A 72 20.15 7.84 -1.75
C THR A 72 20.88 9.00 -2.44
N ASP A 73 22.23 9.03 -2.31
CA ASP A 73 23.08 9.93 -3.08
C ASP A 73 22.99 9.66 -4.60
N ALA A 74 22.58 8.47 -5.00
CA ALA A 74 22.39 8.09 -6.40
C ALA A 74 20.99 8.39 -6.95
N GLY A 75 20.02 8.73 -6.09
CA GLY A 75 18.66 9.07 -6.50
C GLY A 75 17.56 8.51 -5.60
N PRO A 76 16.30 8.72 -6.00
CA PRO A 76 15.13 8.36 -5.19
C PRO A 76 14.99 6.85 -5.04
N MET A 77 14.57 6.41 -3.85
CA MET A 77 14.21 5.04 -3.55
C MET A 77 12.71 4.80 -3.70
N VAL A 78 11.91 5.84 -3.50
CA VAL A 78 10.45 5.84 -3.65
C VAL A 78 10.06 6.92 -4.64
N ILE A 79 9.25 6.57 -5.63
CA ILE A 79 8.60 7.50 -6.55
C ILE A 79 7.10 7.39 -6.31
N ALA A 80 6.52 8.44 -5.75
CA ALA A 80 5.09 8.45 -5.39
C ALA A 80 4.20 8.14 -6.60
N GLY A 81 3.35 7.13 -6.48
CA GLY A 81 2.48 6.65 -7.56
C GLY A 81 3.15 5.69 -8.55
N ASP A 82 4.48 5.56 -8.54
CA ASP A 82 5.20 4.66 -9.45
C ASP A 82 5.77 3.45 -8.70
N ILE A 83 5.00 2.38 -8.71
CA ILE A 83 5.35 1.12 -8.04
C ILE A 83 6.58 0.47 -8.70
N GLU A 84 6.61 0.42 -10.03
CA GLU A 84 7.65 -0.30 -10.75
C GLU A 84 8.96 0.48 -10.80
N GLY A 85 8.91 1.81 -10.82
CA GLY A 85 10.08 2.70 -10.77
C GLY A 85 10.64 2.92 -9.36
N SER A 86 9.97 2.46 -8.31
CA SER A 86 10.43 2.62 -6.93
C SER A 86 11.49 1.57 -6.57
N ASN A 87 12.75 1.98 -6.50
CA ASN A 87 13.90 1.10 -6.26
C ASN A 87 13.83 0.32 -4.94
N ILE A 88 13.17 0.84 -3.92
CA ILE A 88 12.98 0.14 -2.65
C ILE A 88 12.30 -1.22 -2.87
N LEU A 89 11.29 -1.30 -3.75
CA LEU A 89 10.61 -2.54 -4.10
C LEU A 89 11.50 -3.45 -4.95
N VAL A 90 12.24 -2.88 -5.90
CA VAL A 90 13.18 -3.65 -6.75
C VAL A 90 14.16 -4.42 -5.88
N LEU A 91 14.71 -3.79 -4.84
CA LEU A 91 15.69 -4.40 -3.94
C LEU A 91 15.04 -5.43 -3.00
N MET A 92 13.88 -5.11 -2.42
CA MET A 92 13.15 -6.03 -1.52
C MET A 92 12.65 -7.29 -2.23
N GLU A 93 12.20 -7.15 -3.47
CA GLU A 93 11.67 -8.25 -4.28
C GLU A 93 12.79 -9.09 -4.93
N GLY A 94 14.05 -8.63 -4.83
CA GLY A 94 15.18 -9.30 -5.45
C GLY A 94 15.15 -9.24 -6.97
N ARG A 95 14.60 -8.17 -7.55
CA ARG A 95 14.58 -7.92 -9.02
C ARG A 95 15.87 -7.31 -9.55
N ALA A 96 16.82 -6.97 -8.66
CA ALA A 96 18.15 -6.52 -9.01
C ALA A 96 19.20 -7.63 -8.79
N ASP A 97 20.48 -7.27 -8.97
CA ASP A 97 21.58 -8.20 -8.68
C ASP A 97 21.50 -8.69 -7.22
N PRO A 98 21.69 -9.99 -6.96
CA PRO A 98 21.62 -10.54 -5.59
C PRO A 98 22.55 -9.85 -4.59
N SER A 99 23.68 -9.28 -5.03
CA SER A 99 24.63 -8.58 -4.18
C SER A 99 24.11 -7.30 -3.57
N ILE A 100 23.05 -6.72 -4.14
CA ILE A 100 22.42 -5.48 -3.66
C ILE A 100 20.99 -5.69 -3.12
N ARG A 101 20.57 -6.95 -2.99
CA ARG A 101 19.25 -7.26 -2.41
C ARG A 101 19.15 -6.75 -0.98
N MET A 102 17.99 -6.20 -0.62
CA MET A 102 17.68 -5.73 0.74
C MET A 102 16.50 -6.52 1.33
N PRO A 103 16.53 -6.79 2.64
CA PRO A 103 17.62 -6.60 3.60
C PRO A 103 18.88 -7.39 3.23
N HIS A 104 20.05 -6.83 3.56
CA HIS A 104 21.34 -7.40 3.16
C HIS A 104 21.78 -8.58 4.05
N GLY A 105 22.57 -9.48 3.47
CA GLY A 105 23.22 -10.57 4.18
C GLY A 105 22.22 -11.63 4.68
N GLN A 106 22.35 -12.01 5.96
CA GLN A 106 21.50 -12.99 6.62
C GLN A 106 20.31 -12.38 7.37
N ASN A 107 20.00 -11.11 7.14
CA ASN A 107 18.81 -10.49 7.73
C ASN A 107 17.55 -11.10 7.13
N GLU A 108 16.51 -11.21 7.97
CA GLU A 108 15.24 -11.78 7.55
C GLU A 108 14.58 -10.91 6.44
N PRO A 109 14.19 -11.52 5.32
CA PRO A 109 13.51 -10.80 4.26
C PRO A 109 12.19 -10.21 4.73
N VAL A 110 11.80 -9.08 4.15
CA VAL A 110 10.44 -8.54 4.33
C VAL A 110 9.42 -9.55 3.80
N SER A 111 8.38 -9.81 4.57
CA SER A 111 7.33 -10.74 4.18
C SER A 111 6.61 -10.29 2.91
N LYS A 112 6.00 -11.22 2.17
CA LYS A 112 5.18 -10.88 0.99
C LYS A 112 4.09 -9.88 1.31
N GLN A 113 3.46 -10.01 2.50
CA GLN A 113 2.45 -9.07 2.96
C GLN A 113 3.05 -7.68 3.20
N GLY A 114 4.22 -7.58 3.85
CA GLY A 114 4.91 -6.32 4.07
C GLY A 114 5.30 -5.63 2.75
N ILE A 115 5.81 -6.38 1.79
CA ILE A 115 6.10 -5.87 0.44
C ILE A 115 4.82 -5.34 -0.22
N GLN A 116 3.70 -6.08 -0.12
CA GLN A 116 2.42 -5.65 -0.67
C GLN A 116 1.90 -4.35 0.00
N THR A 117 2.06 -4.22 1.32
CA THR A 117 1.72 -2.99 2.04
C THR A 117 2.50 -1.79 1.49
N ILE A 118 3.81 -1.94 1.29
CA ILE A 118 4.64 -0.86 0.73
C ILE A 118 4.25 -0.57 -0.73
N ARG A 119 3.94 -1.59 -1.54
CA ARG A 119 3.43 -1.41 -2.91
C ARG A 119 2.15 -0.58 -2.94
N SER A 120 1.17 -0.94 -2.10
CA SER A 120 -0.10 -0.21 -2.00
C SER A 120 0.12 1.23 -1.54
N TRP A 121 0.97 1.46 -0.54
CA TRP A 121 1.31 2.80 -0.07
C TRP A 121 1.93 3.66 -1.18
N ILE A 122 2.90 3.12 -1.93
CA ILE A 122 3.53 3.82 -3.06
C ILE A 122 2.49 4.12 -4.14
N GLY A 123 1.66 3.13 -4.52
CA GLY A 123 0.61 3.29 -5.53
C GLY A 123 -0.44 4.34 -5.14
N GLN A 124 -0.70 4.50 -3.85
CA GLN A 124 -1.59 5.52 -3.29
C GLN A 124 -0.93 6.90 -3.13
N GLY A 125 0.29 7.07 -3.63
CA GLY A 125 1.01 8.34 -3.65
C GLY A 125 2.00 8.55 -2.52
N ALA A 126 2.40 7.49 -1.81
CA ALA A 126 3.45 7.49 -0.79
C ALA A 126 3.30 8.63 0.24
N LYS A 127 2.10 8.80 0.79
CA LYS A 127 1.78 9.94 1.68
C LYS A 127 2.39 9.78 3.06
N ASN A 128 2.76 10.92 3.69
CA ASN A 128 3.13 11.00 5.10
C ASN A 128 1.84 11.15 5.94
N ASN A 129 1.27 10.05 6.43
CA ASN A 129 -0.02 10.02 7.12
C ASN A 129 -0.03 9.01 8.29
#